data_afd94bc0fae94cada1eb9f1a2a8a19bf
#
_entry.id   afd94bc0fae94cada1eb9f1a2a8a19bf
#
_cell.length_a   1.000
_cell.length_b   1.000
_cell.length_c   1.000
_cell.angle_alpha   90.00
_cell.angle_beta   90.00
_cell.angle_gamma   90.00
#
_symmetry.space_group_name_H-M   'P 1'
#
loop_
_entity.id
_entity.type
_entity.pdbx_description
1 polymer ?
#
loop_
_entity_poly.entity_id
_entity_poly.type
_entity_poly.pdbx_seq_one_letter_code
_entity_poly.pdbx_strand_id
1 'polypeptide(L)'
;MNTLELAGFDALVLAGGRGTRLGGDGKAEIELHGKRLVDRVVTAARKTGARRVVVVGPESTGTKADAVIREDPPFAGPLAGIAAGLAELAASGNGEWTMVLACDLQRPVAVASALIGGFGQRADDGLLLVDAEGHAQWLAGIYRTSALGSVCAELGENLVNAPVRRALNQLQLARV
;
A
#
# COMPACT_ATOMS: atom_id res chain seq x y z
N MET A 1 -20.02 -4.55 13.69
CA MET A 1 -19.97 -5.27 12.43
C MET A 1 -18.57 -5.77 12.20
N ASN A 2 -18.42 -6.99 11.79
CA ASN A 2 -17.39 -7.92 12.20
C ASN A 2 -16.06 -7.75 11.45
N THR A 3 -14.97 -7.63 12.20
CA THR A 3 -13.56 -7.83 11.79
C THR A 3 -13.33 -9.16 11.03
N LEU A 4 -14.29 -10.06 11.06
CA LEU A 4 -14.27 -11.38 10.40
C LEU A 4 -14.36 -11.29 8.87
N GLU A 5 -14.90 -10.20 8.30
CA GLU A 5 -14.99 -10.02 6.84
C GLU A 5 -13.63 -9.64 6.23
N LEU A 6 -12.68 -9.20 7.05
CA LEU A 6 -11.29 -8.94 6.66
C LEU A 6 -10.34 -10.11 6.95
N ALA A 7 -10.88 -11.24 7.40
CA ALA A 7 -10.08 -12.44 7.57
C ALA A 7 -9.49 -12.84 6.22
N GLY A 8 -8.29 -12.35 5.94
CA GLY A 8 -7.60 -12.66 4.68
C GLY A 8 -7.16 -11.47 3.86
N PHE A 9 -7.02 -10.28 4.45
CA PHE A 9 -6.35 -9.18 3.74
C PHE A 9 -4.83 -9.23 3.94
N ASP A 10 -4.13 -8.80 2.92
CA ASP A 10 -2.68 -8.60 2.91
C ASP A 10 -2.36 -7.11 2.84
N ALA A 11 -1.12 -6.72 3.11
CA ALA A 11 -0.72 -5.33 3.03
C ALA A 11 0.52 -5.13 2.16
N LEU A 12 0.50 -4.08 1.35
CA LEU A 12 1.64 -3.57 0.62
C LEU A 12 2.07 -2.23 1.21
N VAL A 13 3.33 -2.11 1.58
CA VAL A 13 3.93 -0.86 2.05
C VAL A 13 4.87 -0.35 0.97
N LEU A 14 4.52 0.76 0.33
CA LEU A 14 5.31 1.34 -0.74
C LEU A 14 6.40 2.24 -0.14
N ALA A 15 7.62 1.75 -0.16
CA ALA A 15 8.82 2.39 0.37
C ALA A 15 9.77 2.89 -0.75
N GLY A 16 9.39 2.71 -2.01
CA GLY A 16 10.09 3.21 -3.18
C GLY A 16 9.85 4.70 -3.38
N GLY A 17 10.88 5.42 -3.74
CA GLY A 17 10.82 6.85 -4.06
C GLY A 17 12.21 7.45 -4.06
N ARG A 18 12.51 8.30 -5.07
CA ARG A 18 13.76 9.07 -5.11
C ARG A 18 13.70 10.11 -4.00
N GLY A 19 14.10 9.82 -2.79
CA GLY A 19 14.12 10.75 -1.64
C GLY A 19 14.89 12.08 -1.85
N THR A 20 14.86 12.62 -3.08
CA THR A 20 15.63 13.77 -3.58
C THR A 20 15.40 15.06 -2.79
N ARG A 21 14.33 15.15 -2.00
CA ARG A 21 14.03 16.35 -1.18
C ARG A 21 14.64 16.32 0.22
N LEU A 22 15.23 15.21 0.65
CA LEU A 22 15.71 14.99 2.03
C LEU A 22 17.13 14.40 2.07
N GLY A 23 18.01 14.73 1.14
CA GLY A 23 19.45 14.47 1.30
C GLY A 23 19.94 13.07 0.90
N GLY A 24 19.19 12.31 0.10
CA GLY A 24 19.72 11.09 -0.54
C GLY A 24 19.45 9.76 0.19
N ASP A 25 19.10 9.79 1.46
CA ASP A 25 18.64 8.59 2.18
C ASP A 25 17.19 8.31 1.82
N GLY A 26 16.88 7.06 1.48
CA GLY A 26 15.51 6.67 1.10
C GLY A 26 14.54 7.04 2.21
N LYS A 27 13.36 7.61 1.86
CA LYS A 27 12.32 7.99 2.84
C LYS A 27 11.98 6.90 3.85
N ALA A 28 12.11 5.65 3.46
CA ALA A 28 11.83 4.48 4.28
C ALA A 28 12.73 4.40 5.53
N GLU A 29 13.98 4.87 5.42
CA GLU A 29 15.00 4.79 6.46
C GLU A 29 14.98 5.97 7.43
N ILE A 30 14.23 7.03 7.11
CA ILE A 30 14.07 8.16 8.01
C ILE A 30 13.50 7.71 9.34
N GLU A 31 14.17 8.06 10.42
CA GLU A 31 13.72 7.77 11.78
C GLU A 31 12.85 8.89 12.34
N LEU A 32 11.73 8.51 12.92
CA LEU A 32 10.88 9.39 13.71
C LEU A 32 10.66 8.75 15.09
N HIS A 33 11.09 9.44 16.14
CA HIS A 33 11.07 8.94 17.52
C HIS A 33 11.80 7.60 17.69
N GLY A 34 12.96 7.45 17.07
CA GLY A 34 13.80 6.24 17.16
C GLY A 34 13.26 5.00 16.41
N LYS A 35 12.29 5.19 15.49
CA LYS A 35 11.76 4.12 14.63
C LYS A 35 11.71 4.60 13.21
N ARG A 36 12.18 3.77 12.28
CA ARG A 36 12.10 4.07 10.85
C ARG A 36 10.64 4.18 10.39
N LEU A 37 10.37 5.05 9.44
CA LEU A 37 9.03 5.29 8.92
C LEU A 37 8.41 3.98 8.40
N VAL A 38 9.15 3.20 7.63
CA VAL A 38 8.67 1.90 7.10
C VAL A 38 8.28 0.93 8.20
N ASP A 39 9.07 0.82 9.28
CA ASP A 39 8.77 -0.10 10.40
C ASP A 39 7.50 0.30 11.16
N ARG A 40 7.22 1.60 11.21
CA ARG A 40 5.98 2.11 11.82
C ARG A 40 4.76 1.69 11.01
N VAL A 41 4.85 1.75 9.67
CA VAL A 41 3.76 1.36 8.78
C VAL A 41 3.56 -0.15 8.77
N VAL A 42 4.64 -0.94 8.70
CA VAL A 42 4.59 -2.41 8.83
C VAL A 42 3.92 -2.81 10.14
N THR A 43 4.31 -2.17 11.25
CA THR A 43 3.71 -2.43 12.57
C THR A 43 2.22 -2.08 12.58
N ALA A 44 1.80 -1.00 11.92
CA ALA A 44 0.40 -0.59 11.83
C ALA A 44 -0.44 -1.62 11.06
N ALA A 45 0.05 -2.07 9.90
CA ALA A 45 -0.62 -3.10 9.11
C ALA A 45 -0.78 -4.42 9.88
N ARG A 46 0.27 -4.84 10.61
CA ARG A 46 0.22 -6.04 11.46
C ARG A 46 -0.82 -5.91 12.57
N LYS A 47 -0.84 -4.77 13.26
CA LYS A 47 -1.77 -4.52 14.38
C LYS A 47 -3.23 -4.52 13.93
N THR A 48 -3.51 -4.21 12.68
CA THR A 48 -4.86 -4.25 12.13
C THR A 48 -5.27 -5.60 11.54
N GLY A 49 -4.39 -6.60 11.60
CA GLY A 49 -4.72 -7.98 11.23
C GLY A 49 -4.28 -8.40 9.82
N ALA A 50 -3.37 -7.66 9.18
CA ALA A 50 -2.79 -8.11 7.91
C ALA A 50 -2.13 -9.47 8.07
N ARG A 51 -2.50 -10.44 7.22
CA ARG A 51 -1.94 -11.80 7.21
C ARG A 51 -0.47 -11.76 6.79
N ARG A 52 -0.19 -11.03 5.71
CA ARG A 52 1.13 -10.81 5.16
C ARG A 52 1.35 -9.32 4.94
N VAL A 53 2.58 -8.89 5.14
CA VAL A 53 3.00 -7.52 4.85
C VAL A 53 4.22 -7.58 3.95
N VAL A 54 4.09 -7.07 2.74
CA VAL A 54 5.18 -6.95 1.77
C VAL A 54 5.59 -5.49 1.67
N VAL A 55 6.87 -5.23 1.82
CA VAL A 55 7.46 -3.91 1.57
C VAL A 55 8.02 -3.88 0.16
N VAL A 56 7.64 -2.87 -0.61
CA VAL A 56 8.17 -2.64 -1.95
C VAL A 56 9.09 -1.42 -1.91
N GLY A 57 10.38 -1.66 -2.04
CA GLY A 57 11.40 -0.62 -1.95
C GLY A 57 12.82 -1.18 -1.98
N PRO A 58 13.82 -0.37 -1.62
CA PRO A 58 15.22 -0.82 -1.58
C PRO A 58 15.39 -2.01 -0.62
N GLU A 59 16.22 -2.98 -1.00
CA GLU A 59 16.55 -4.17 -0.18
C GLU A 59 17.14 -3.80 1.18
N SER A 60 17.81 -2.65 1.25
CA SER A 60 18.39 -2.11 2.50
C SER A 60 17.36 -1.74 3.56
N THR A 61 16.08 -1.70 3.22
CA THR A 61 15.03 -1.31 4.19
C THR A 61 14.94 -2.24 5.40
N GLY A 62 15.44 -3.47 5.31
CA GLY A 62 15.64 -4.38 6.46
C GLY A 62 14.51 -4.33 7.50
N THR A 63 13.27 -4.64 7.11
CA THR A 63 12.10 -4.52 7.98
C THR A 63 11.71 -5.87 8.56
N LYS A 64 10.77 -5.87 9.51
CA LYS A 64 10.08 -7.07 10.00
C LYS A 64 8.89 -7.46 9.11
N ALA A 65 8.92 -7.12 7.82
CA ALA A 65 7.94 -7.55 6.83
C ALA A 65 8.16 -9.04 6.48
N ASP A 66 7.16 -9.66 5.85
CA ASP A 66 7.28 -11.05 5.37
C ASP A 66 8.18 -11.13 4.13
N ALA A 67 8.19 -10.08 3.33
CA ALA A 67 9.11 -9.90 2.20
C ALA A 67 9.45 -8.43 2.00
N VAL A 68 10.65 -8.18 1.51
CA VAL A 68 11.09 -6.90 0.98
C VAL A 68 11.48 -7.14 -0.46
N ILE A 69 10.80 -6.49 -1.38
CA ILE A 69 11.04 -6.63 -2.82
C ILE A 69 11.22 -5.27 -3.46
N ARG A 70 11.68 -5.25 -4.69
CA ARG A 70 11.81 -4.04 -5.48
C ARG A 70 11.14 -4.20 -6.83
N GLU A 71 10.48 -3.15 -7.30
CA GLU A 71 9.94 -3.09 -8.65
C GLU A 71 11.08 -3.07 -9.70
N ASP A 72 10.82 -3.66 -10.86
CA ASP A 72 11.73 -3.62 -12.02
C ASP A 72 11.02 -2.93 -13.21
N PRO A 73 11.61 -1.88 -13.80
CA PRO A 73 12.85 -1.22 -13.37
C PRO A 73 12.71 -0.46 -12.04
N PRO A 74 13.82 -0.26 -11.30
CA PRO A 74 13.81 0.52 -10.08
C PRO A 74 13.27 1.94 -10.31
N PHE A 75 12.49 2.45 -9.34
CA PHE A 75 11.85 3.77 -9.42
C PHE A 75 10.81 3.90 -10.55
N ALA A 76 10.19 2.81 -10.94
CA ALA A 76 9.12 2.78 -11.95
C ALA A 76 7.78 3.37 -11.47
N GLY A 77 7.74 3.86 -10.25
CA GLY A 77 6.58 4.54 -9.68
C GLY A 77 5.66 3.63 -8.85
N PRO A 78 4.67 4.23 -8.16
CA PRO A 78 3.85 3.49 -7.19
C PRO A 78 3.06 2.33 -7.78
N LEU A 79 2.55 2.45 -9.00
CA LEU A 79 1.77 1.37 -9.65
C LEU A 79 2.65 0.18 -10.00
N ALA A 80 3.88 0.41 -10.47
CA ALA A 80 4.84 -0.66 -10.69
C ALA A 80 5.20 -1.36 -9.36
N GLY A 81 5.32 -0.59 -8.28
CA GLY A 81 5.49 -1.13 -6.94
C GLY A 81 4.30 -1.98 -6.50
N ILE A 82 3.06 -1.52 -6.74
CA ILE A 82 1.85 -2.29 -6.44
C ILE A 82 1.85 -3.60 -7.24
N ALA A 83 2.12 -3.56 -8.54
CA ALA A 83 2.15 -4.76 -9.39
C ALA A 83 3.19 -5.79 -8.90
N ALA A 84 4.40 -5.33 -8.58
CA ALA A 84 5.45 -6.19 -8.02
C ALA A 84 5.02 -6.81 -6.69
N GLY A 85 4.44 -6.00 -5.79
CA GLY A 85 3.92 -6.46 -4.51
C GLY A 85 2.80 -7.49 -4.63
N LEU A 86 1.88 -7.29 -5.57
CA LEU A 86 0.80 -8.26 -5.86
C LEU A 86 1.37 -9.58 -6.39
N ALA A 87 2.40 -9.54 -7.24
CA ALA A 87 3.06 -10.75 -7.74
C ALA A 87 3.69 -11.56 -6.60
N GLU A 88 4.36 -10.87 -5.66
CA GLU A 88 4.94 -11.50 -4.46
C GLU A 88 3.85 -12.12 -3.55
N LEU A 89 2.75 -11.42 -3.34
CA LEU A 89 1.62 -11.95 -2.57
C LEU A 89 1.01 -13.17 -3.25
N ALA A 90 0.85 -13.15 -4.56
CA ALA A 90 0.26 -14.24 -5.34
C ALA A 90 1.08 -15.53 -5.25
N ALA A 91 2.41 -15.45 -5.16
CA ALA A 91 3.30 -16.60 -5.04
C ALA A 91 3.01 -17.48 -3.80
N SER A 92 2.37 -16.91 -2.78
CA SER A 92 2.04 -17.60 -1.52
C SER A 92 0.53 -17.65 -1.21
N GLY A 93 -0.31 -17.32 -2.21
CA GLY A 93 -1.76 -17.22 -2.06
C GLY A 93 -2.19 -15.90 -1.41
N ASN A 94 -2.56 -14.93 -2.25
CA ASN A 94 -3.03 -13.61 -1.82
C ASN A 94 -4.42 -13.66 -1.17
N GLY A 95 -4.68 -12.66 -0.33
CA GLY A 95 -6.00 -12.38 0.24
C GLY A 95 -6.96 -11.81 -0.81
N GLU A 96 -8.24 -11.84 -0.50
CA GLU A 96 -9.27 -11.18 -1.30
C GLU A 96 -9.05 -9.66 -1.37
N TRP A 97 -8.49 -9.10 -0.30
CA TRP A 97 -8.28 -7.67 -0.13
C TRP A 97 -6.80 -7.35 0.09
N THR A 98 -6.35 -6.23 -0.47
CA THR A 98 -5.00 -5.71 -0.30
C THR A 98 -5.07 -4.28 0.25
N MET A 99 -4.50 -4.09 1.44
CA MET A 99 -4.27 -2.75 2.01
C MET A 99 -3.00 -2.16 1.39
N VAL A 100 -3.09 -0.99 0.78
CA VAL A 100 -1.94 -0.28 0.21
C VAL A 100 -1.64 0.95 1.06
N LEU A 101 -0.41 1.06 1.55
CA LEU A 101 0.06 2.14 2.41
C LEU A 101 1.37 2.73 1.89
N ALA A 102 1.48 4.06 1.92
CA ALA A 102 2.77 4.73 1.72
C ALA A 102 3.63 4.62 2.99
N CYS A 103 4.94 4.52 2.84
CA CYS A 103 5.86 4.36 3.99
C CYS A 103 6.02 5.63 4.83
N ASP A 104 5.69 6.82 4.30
CA ASP A 104 5.88 8.13 4.93
C ASP A 104 4.63 8.65 5.66
N LEU A 105 3.67 7.80 5.95
CA LEU A 105 2.49 8.15 6.72
C LEU A 105 2.88 8.65 8.13
N GLN A 106 2.43 9.85 8.49
CA GLN A 106 2.72 10.43 9.80
C GLN A 106 2.07 9.67 10.95
N ARG A 107 0.84 9.19 10.75
CA ARG A 107 0.01 8.47 11.74
C ARG A 107 -0.45 7.11 11.19
N PRO A 108 0.47 6.18 10.89
CA PRO A 108 0.13 4.95 10.19
C PRO A 108 -0.89 4.08 10.94
N VAL A 109 -0.84 4.05 12.27
CA VAL A 109 -1.82 3.28 13.08
C VAL A 109 -3.22 3.87 12.93
N ALA A 110 -3.35 5.20 12.99
CA ALA A 110 -4.66 5.85 12.81
C ALA A 110 -5.21 5.62 11.39
N VAL A 111 -4.35 5.71 10.37
CA VAL A 111 -4.70 5.45 8.97
C VAL A 111 -5.18 4.01 8.79
N ALA A 112 -4.41 3.03 9.23
CA ALA A 112 -4.77 1.62 9.10
C ALA A 112 -6.06 1.30 9.88
N SER A 113 -6.23 1.84 11.10
CA SER A 113 -7.44 1.66 11.90
C SER A 113 -8.66 2.30 11.26
N ALA A 114 -8.53 3.48 10.64
CA ALA A 114 -9.63 4.15 9.93
C ALA A 114 -10.09 3.33 8.71
N LEU A 115 -9.15 2.78 7.95
CA LEU A 115 -9.45 1.88 6.82
C LEU A 115 -10.23 0.64 7.28
N ILE A 116 -9.80 0.00 8.37
CA ILE A 116 -10.50 -1.15 8.93
C ILE A 116 -11.88 -0.75 9.46
N GLY A 117 -11.98 0.36 10.17
CA GLY A 117 -13.26 0.88 10.69
C GLY A 117 -14.26 1.24 9.58
N GLY A 118 -13.75 1.79 8.47
CA GLY A 118 -14.55 2.15 7.30
C GLY A 118 -14.91 0.98 6.38
N PHE A 119 -14.35 -0.20 6.58
CA PHE A 119 -14.46 -1.32 5.63
C PHE A 119 -15.90 -1.77 5.37
N GLY A 120 -16.79 -1.65 6.34
CA GLY A 120 -18.22 -1.92 6.17
C GLY A 120 -18.93 -0.98 5.19
N GLN A 121 -18.33 0.17 4.87
CA GLN A 121 -18.85 1.17 3.94
C GLN A 121 -18.19 1.09 2.55
N ARG A 122 -17.35 0.09 2.29
CA ARG A 122 -16.65 -0.07 1.02
C ARG A 122 -17.63 -0.20 -0.14
N ALA A 123 -17.20 0.28 -1.30
CA ALA A 123 -17.82 -0.05 -2.59
C ALA A 123 -17.25 -1.39 -3.11
N ASP A 124 -17.65 -1.79 -4.31
CA ASP A 124 -17.33 -3.12 -4.86
C ASP A 124 -15.83 -3.41 -4.94
N ASP A 125 -15.03 -2.39 -5.29
CA ASP A 125 -13.58 -2.54 -5.44
C ASP A 125 -12.79 -2.07 -4.21
N GLY A 126 -13.46 -1.54 -3.17
CA GLY A 126 -12.83 -1.17 -1.92
C GLY A 126 -13.15 0.21 -1.40
N LEU A 127 -12.19 0.77 -0.66
CA LEU A 127 -12.28 2.12 -0.09
C LEU A 127 -10.89 2.76 0.01
N LEU A 128 -10.87 4.09 0.08
CA LEU A 128 -9.68 4.87 0.39
C LEU A 128 -10.02 6.02 1.33
N LEU A 129 -9.00 6.50 2.03
CA LEU A 129 -9.15 7.69 2.87
C LEU A 129 -9.14 8.97 2.04
N VAL A 130 -9.80 9.99 2.56
CA VAL A 130 -9.65 11.37 2.09
C VAL A 130 -8.98 12.22 3.17
N ASP A 131 -8.25 13.25 2.76
CA ASP A 131 -7.72 14.24 3.69
C ASP A 131 -8.78 15.26 4.11
N ALA A 132 -8.38 16.20 4.97
CA ALA A 132 -9.29 17.22 5.48
C ALA A 132 -9.86 18.14 4.37
N GLU A 133 -9.18 18.26 3.26
CA GLU A 133 -9.61 19.00 2.06
C GLU A 133 -10.46 18.15 1.10
N GLY A 134 -10.67 16.87 1.40
CA GLY A 134 -11.44 15.92 0.57
C GLY A 134 -10.64 15.29 -0.57
N HIS A 135 -9.32 15.42 -0.58
CA HIS A 135 -8.50 14.78 -1.61
C HIS A 135 -8.27 13.30 -1.31
N ALA A 136 -8.52 12.48 -2.32
CA ALA A 136 -8.33 11.04 -2.24
C ALA A 136 -6.87 10.64 -2.03
N GLN A 137 -6.63 9.83 -1.00
CA GLN A 137 -5.31 9.33 -0.62
C GLN A 137 -5.11 7.92 -1.20
N TRP A 138 -4.73 7.85 -2.48
CA TRP A 138 -4.63 6.61 -3.26
C TRP A 138 -3.68 5.55 -2.68
N LEU A 139 -2.71 5.96 -1.86
CA LEU A 139 -1.78 5.08 -1.16
C LEU A 139 -2.13 4.98 0.34
N ALA A 140 -3.40 5.13 0.65
CA ALA A 140 -4.01 4.85 1.95
C ALA A 140 -5.42 4.27 1.69
N GLY A 141 -5.48 3.02 1.23
CA GLY A 141 -6.72 2.35 0.83
C GLY A 141 -6.68 0.84 1.03
N ILE A 142 -7.86 0.24 0.98
CA ILE A 142 -8.05 -1.21 0.88
C ILE A 142 -8.76 -1.48 -0.45
N TYR A 143 -8.17 -2.32 -1.25
CA TYR A 143 -8.60 -2.63 -2.61
C TYR A 143 -8.91 -4.11 -2.75
N ARG A 144 -9.92 -4.45 -3.54
CA ARG A 144 -10.10 -5.83 -3.98
C ARG A 144 -8.86 -6.25 -4.77
N THR A 145 -8.19 -7.30 -4.33
CA THR A 145 -6.91 -7.73 -4.90
C THR A 145 -7.00 -7.99 -6.40
N SER A 146 -8.09 -8.65 -6.84
CA SER A 146 -8.32 -8.93 -8.26
C SER A 146 -8.52 -7.65 -9.10
N ALA A 147 -9.29 -6.67 -8.59
CA ALA A 147 -9.51 -5.40 -9.28
C ALA A 147 -8.22 -4.61 -9.44
N LEU A 148 -7.42 -4.54 -8.37
CA LEU A 148 -6.12 -3.89 -8.40
C LEU A 148 -5.16 -4.57 -9.38
N GLY A 149 -5.17 -5.91 -9.40
CA GLY A 149 -4.39 -6.71 -10.36
C GLY A 149 -4.81 -6.48 -11.80
N SER A 150 -6.12 -6.37 -12.08
CA SER A 150 -6.65 -6.08 -13.42
C SER A 150 -6.17 -4.72 -13.93
N VAL A 151 -6.23 -3.69 -13.09
CA VAL A 151 -5.70 -2.34 -13.44
C VAL A 151 -4.22 -2.40 -13.82
N CYS A 152 -3.41 -3.12 -13.05
CA CYS A 152 -1.99 -3.29 -13.35
C CYS A 152 -1.77 -4.05 -14.67
N ALA A 153 -2.53 -5.12 -14.91
CA ALA A 153 -2.44 -5.92 -16.13
C ALA A 153 -2.85 -5.14 -17.39
N GLU A 154 -3.92 -4.34 -17.31
CA GLU A 154 -4.38 -3.50 -18.42
C GLU A 154 -3.36 -2.45 -18.85
N LEU A 155 -2.60 -1.91 -17.91
CA LEU A 155 -1.54 -0.95 -18.20
C LEU A 155 -0.33 -1.58 -18.88
N GLY A 156 -0.02 -2.84 -18.57
CA GLY A 156 1.11 -3.56 -19.17
C GLY A 156 2.41 -2.75 -19.13
N GLU A 157 3.00 -2.51 -20.28
CA GLU A 157 4.24 -1.72 -20.40
C GLU A 157 4.07 -0.23 -20.01
N ASN A 158 2.84 0.29 -20.06
CA ASN A 158 2.54 1.67 -19.65
C ASN A 158 2.45 1.84 -18.11
N LEU A 159 2.73 0.81 -17.36
CA LEU A 159 2.70 0.82 -15.90
C LEU A 159 3.77 1.75 -15.30
N VAL A 160 4.92 1.85 -15.98
CA VAL A 160 6.08 2.63 -15.54
C VAL A 160 5.73 4.12 -15.46
N ASN A 161 5.85 4.69 -14.26
CA ASN A 161 5.49 6.09 -13.95
C ASN A 161 4.05 6.48 -14.29
N ALA A 162 3.15 5.51 -14.45
CA ALA A 162 1.73 5.80 -14.65
C ALA A 162 1.15 6.55 -13.44
N PRO A 163 0.32 7.59 -13.66
CA PRO A 163 -0.31 8.33 -12.58
C PRO A 163 -1.30 7.45 -11.81
N VAL A 164 -1.04 7.20 -10.53
CA VAL A 164 -1.88 6.36 -9.65
C VAL A 164 -3.35 6.79 -9.71
N ARG A 165 -3.60 8.09 -9.55
CA ARG A 165 -4.96 8.66 -9.61
C ARG A 165 -5.70 8.25 -10.88
N ARG A 166 -5.04 8.36 -12.05
CA ARG A 166 -5.67 8.05 -13.33
C ARG A 166 -6.00 6.57 -13.45
N ALA A 167 -5.09 5.72 -13.00
CA ALA A 167 -5.25 4.27 -13.07
C ALA A 167 -6.34 3.77 -12.11
N LEU A 168 -6.31 4.18 -10.85
CA LEU A 168 -7.23 3.68 -9.83
C LEU A 168 -8.60 4.38 -9.84
N ASN A 169 -8.75 5.52 -10.52
CA ASN A 169 -10.02 6.25 -10.58
C ASN A 169 -11.13 5.48 -11.36
N GLN A 170 -10.77 4.44 -12.10
CA GLN A 170 -11.73 3.54 -12.75
C GLN A 170 -12.37 2.54 -11.78
N LEU A 171 -11.79 2.34 -10.60
CA LEU A 171 -12.32 1.44 -9.59
C LEU A 171 -13.50 2.08 -8.83
N GLN A 172 -14.44 1.25 -8.44
CA GLN A 172 -15.56 1.66 -7.58
C GLN A 172 -15.10 1.65 -6.12
N LEU A 173 -14.69 2.83 -5.63
CA LEU A 173 -14.12 3.01 -4.30
C LEU A 173 -14.97 3.94 -3.45
N ALA A 174 -15.29 3.50 -2.23
CA ALA A 174 -15.83 4.40 -1.22
C ALA A 174 -14.73 5.36 -0.73
N ARG A 175 -15.12 6.57 -0.37
CA ARG A 175 -14.26 7.59 0.23
C ARG A 175 -14.65 7.77 1.69
N VAL A 176 -13.73 7.56 2.59
CA VAL A 176 -13.96 7.59 4.05
C VAL A 176 -12.94 8.47 4.76
#